data_766a1fdebe76bbbb72ef5f557a944b21
#
_entry.id   766a1fdebe76bbbb72ef5f557a944b21
#
_cell.length_a   1.000
_cell.length_b   1.000
_cell.length_c   1.000
_cell.angle_alpha   90.00
_cell.angle_beta   90.00
_cell.angle_gamma   90.00
#
_symmetry.space_group_name_H-M   'P 1'
#
loop_
_entity.id
_entity.type
_entity.pdbx_description
1 polymer ?
#
loop_
_entity_poly.entity_id
_entity_poly.type
_entity_poly.pdbx_seq_one_letter_code
_entity_poly.pdbx_strand_id
1 'polypeptide(L)'
;LQMCGGFPWCIASIPVPSWARRVFPDCSEEEAMQHLWNAIFTTMRITGDGQSAARWHEHMARLHRRIDRLNKLNFVSLHYQNALGTDLTVRLPEGHVWEGGDDRLPSGVPFIANMPTEEIFTSPLRDGVDGRRQQVQM
;
A
#
# COMPACT_ATOMS: atom_id res chain seq x y z
N LEU A 1 13.69 10.66 14.22
CA LEU A 1 12.74 10.95 15.32
C LEU A 1 11.34 10.38 15.03
N GLN A 2 10.81 10.48 13.79
CA GLN A 2 9.53 9.88 13.40
C GLN A 2 9.49 8.37 13.58
N MET A 3 10.54 7.69 13.16
CA MET A 3 10.65 6.22 13.25
C MET A 3 10.84 5.68 14.67
N CYS A 4 11.01 6.55 15.65
CA CYS A 4 11.22 6.16 17.05
C CYS A 4 9.93 6.04 17.88
N GLY A 5 8.76 6.12 17.22
CA GLY A 5 7.46 5.84 17.85
C GLY A 5 6.99 6.84 18.91
N GLY A 6 7.50 8.08 18.88
CA GLY A 6 7.13 9.08 19.89
C GLY A 6 5.76 9.73 19.68
N PHE A 7 5.22 9.72 18.45
CA PHE A 7 3.92 10.29 18.08
C PHE A 7 3.38 9.66 16.79
N PRO A 8 2.06 9.67 16.58
CA PRO A 8 1.47 9.19 15.32
C PRO A 8 1.81 10.15 14.17
N TRP A 9 2.00 9.60 12.99
CA TRP A 9 2.29 10.36 11.77
C TRP A 9 1.57 9.72 10.58
N CYS A 10 1.39 10.50 9.52
CA CYS A 10 0.79 9.99 8.29
C CYS A 10 1.42 10.71 7.09
N ILE A 11 1.77 9.95 6.07
CA ILE A 11 2.17 10.45 4.76
C ILE A 11 0.95 10.43 3.84
N ALA A 12 0.69 11.54 3.17
CA ALA A 12 -0.37 11.65 2.20
C ALA A 12 0.11 12.45 0.97
N SER A 13 -0.46 12.17 -0.19
CA SER A 13 -0.15 12.90 -1.42
C SER A 13 -0.93 14.20 -1.50
N ILE A 14 -0.24 15.28 -1.87
CA ILE A 14 -0.84 16.59 -2.19
C ILE A 14 -0.52 16.90 -3.66
N PRO A 15 -1.53 17.16 -4.51
CA PRO A 15 -1.30 17.48 -5.91
C PRO A 15 -0.61 18.83 -6.08
N VAL A 16 0.24 18.91 -7.11
CA VAL A 16 0.85 20.15 -7.57
C VAL A 16 0.61 20.30 -9.09
N PRO A 17 0.60 21.54 -9.63
CA PRO A 17 0.27 21.77 -11.03
C PRO A 17 1.13 20.97 -12.03
N SER A 18 2.43 20.83 -11.78
CA SER A 18 3.33 20.06 -12.63
C SER A 18 2.98 18.57 -12.67
N TRP A 19 2.56 17.98 -11.56
CA TRP A 19 2.09 16.60 -11.51
C TRP A 19 0.73 16.45 -12.18
N ALA A 20 -0.21 17.36 -11.92
CA ALA A 20 -1.54 17.33 -12.53
C ALA A 20 -1.44 17.37 -14.07
N ARG A 21 -0.64 18.29 -14.64
CA ARG A 21 -0.41 18.37 -16.08
C ARG A 21 0.28 17.15 -16.67
N ARG A 22 1.11 16.45 -15.89
CA ARG A 22 1.75 15.21 -16.35
C ARG A 22 0.77 14.05 -16.45
N VAL A 23 -0.21 14.00 -15.55
CA VAL A 23 -1.24 12.93 -15.51
C VAL A 23 -2.38 13.21 -16.49
N PHE A 24 -2.77 14.49 -16.64
CA PHE A 24 -3.87 14.95 -17.48
C PHE A 24 -3.38 16.02 -18.49
N PRO A 25 -2.58 15.61 -19.50
CA PRO A 25 -1.91 16.56 -20.40
C PRO A 25 -2.88 17.33 -21.31
N ASP A 26 -4.07 16.78 -21.57
CA ASP A 26 -5.06 17.34 -22.50
C ASP A 26 -6.06 18.29 -21.81
N CYS A 27 -5.91 18.51 -20.49
CA CYS A 27 -6.76 19.39 -19.70
C CYS A 27 -6.09 20.76 -19.45
N SER A 28 -6.90 21.78 -19.19
CA SER A 28 -6.36 23.01 -18.57
C SER A 28 -5.72 22.70 -17.20
N GLU A 29 -4.88 23.61 -16.71
CA GLU A 29 -4.22 23.39 -15.40
C GLU A 29 -5.23 23.25 -14.27
N GLU A 30 -6.30 24.04 -14.30
CA GLU A 30 -7.36 24.01 -13.28
C GLU A 30 -8.14 22.68 -13.32
N GLU A 31 -8.54 22.23 -14.50
CA GLU A 31 -9.20 20.93 -14.68
C GLU A 31 -8.29 19.76 -14.29
N ALA A 32 -7.03 19.81 -14.72
CA ALA A 32 -6.04 18.79 -14.35
C ALA A 32 -5.85 18.68 -12.83
N MET A 33 -5.77 19.81 -12.13
CA MET A 33 -5.70 19.87 -10.68
C MET A 33 -6.97 19.28 -10.03
N GLN A 34 -8.15 19.63 -10.53
CA GLN A 34 -9.41 19.09 -10.03
C GLN A 34 -9.51 17.56 -10.24
N HIS A 35 -9.13 17.08 -11.43
CA HIS A 35 -9.08 15.65 -11.72
C HIS A 35 -8.10 14.89 -10.80
N LEU A 36 -6.92 15.47 -10.57
CA LEU A 36 -5.93 14.85 -9.69
C LEU A 36 -6.40 14.81 -8.23
N TRP A 37 -7.04 15.89 -7.74
CA TRP A 37 -7.68 15.87 -6.41
C TRP A 37 -8.76 14.80 -6.31
N ASN A 38 -9.63 14.66 -7.30
CA ASN A 38 -10.68 13.65 -7.32
C ASN A 38 -10.09 12.23 -7.32
N ALA A 39 -9.02 11.99 -8.07
CA ALA A 39 -8.31 10.71 -8.08
C ALA A 39 -7.71 10.40 -6.70
N ILE A 40 -7.05 11.37 -6.06
CA ILE A 40 -6.48 11.23 -4.72
C ILE A 40 -7.59 10.93 -3.69
N PHE A 41 -8.67 11.69 -3.70
CA PHE A 41 -9.80 11.47 -2.79
C PHE A 41 -10.43 10.10 -2.99
N THR A 42 -10.56 9.64 -4.23
CA THR A 42 -11.08 8.30 -4.54
C THR A 42 -10.19 7.22 -3.94
N THR A 43 -8.87 7.30 -4.14
CA THR A 43 -7.93 6.34 -3.57
C THR A 43 -7.91 6.37 -2.04
N MET A 44 -8.09 7.55 -1.46
CA MET A 44 -8.18 7.77 -0.01
C MET A 44 -9.57 7.49 0.57
N ARG A 45 -10.54 7.01 -0.22
CA ARG A 45 -11.94 6.73 0.20
C ARG A 45 -12.65 7.94 0.79
N ILE A 46 -12.28 9.13 0.32
CA ILE A 46 -12.91 10.40 0.72
C ILE A 46 -14.01 10.72 -0.29
N THR A 47 -15.26 10.69 0.12
CA THR A 47 -16.42 10.81 -0.76
C THR A 47 -17.33 12.01 -0.44
N GLY A 48 -16.97 12.82 0.56
CA GLY A 48 -17.72 14.02 0.95
C GLY A 48 -19.07 13.77 1.64
N ASP A 49 -19.47 12.52 1.84
CA ASP A 49 -20.75 12.12 2.46
C ASP A 49 -20.66 11.85 3.96
N GLY A 50 -19.53 12.19 4.59
CA GLY A 50 -19.27 11.95 6.01
C GLY A 50 -18.95 10.50 6.38
N GLN A 51 -18.93 9.56 5.43
CA GLN A 51 -18.72 8.13 5.68
C GLN A 51 -17.26 7.66 5.51
N SER A 52 -16.32 8.56 5.26
CA SER A 52 -14.91 8.21 5.00
C SER A 52 -14.29 7.41 6.15
N ALA A 53 -14.54 7.77 7.39
CA ALA A 53 -14.03 7.04 8.56
C ALA A 53 -14.58 5.60 8.60
N ALA A 54 -15.86 5.40 8.36
CA ALA A 54 -16.47 4.07 8.32
C ALA A 54 -15.86 3.20 7.21
N ARG A 55 -15.61 3.78 6.02
CA ARG A 55 -14.94 3.08 4.91
C ARG A 55 -13.52 2.69 5.24
N TRP A 56 -12.80 3.53 5.97
CA TRP A 56 -11.45 3.20 6.45
C TRP A 56 -11.48 2.08 7.48
N HIS A 57 -12.39 2.10 8.45
CA HIS A 57 -12.56 1.00 9.40
C HIS A 57 -12.86 -0.33 8.70
N GLU A 58 -13.75 -0.32 7.71
CA GLU A 58 -14.06 -1.53 6.92
C GLU A 58 -12.84 -2.01 6.13
N HIS A 59 -12.09 -1.07 5.51
CA HIS A 59 -10.88 -1.39 4.76
C HIS A 59 -9.81 -2.02 5.66
N MET A 60 -9.52 -1.43 6.82
CA MET A 60 -8.58 -1.99 7.80
C MET A 60 -9.03 -3.39 8.26
N ALA A 61 -10.31 -3.56 8.57
CA ALA A 61 -10.84 -4.87 8.93
C ALA A 61 -10.65 -5.92 7.82
N ARG A 62 -10.74 -5.53 6.54
CA ARG A 62 -10.44 -6.44 5.41
C ARG A 62 -8.96 -6.79 5.31
N LEU A 63 -8.07 -5.81 5.51
CA LEU A 63 -6.62 -6.05 5.51
C LEU A 63 -6.25 -7.01 6.65
N HIS A 64 -6.70 -6.75 7.87
CA HIS A 64 -6.43 -7.60 9.03
C HIS A 64 -6.92 -9.05 8.81
N ARG A 65 -8.13 -9.25 8.28
CA ARG A 65 -8.60 -10.61 7.95
C ARG A 65 -7.71 -11.34 6.93
N ARG A 66 -7.14 -10.61 5.96
CA ARG A 66 -6.19 -11.19 4.99
C ARG A 66 -4.85 -11.52 5.64
N ILE A 67 -4.34 -10.63 6.47
CA ILE A 67 -3.11 -10.82 7.25
C ILE A 67 -3.24 -12.06 8.13
N ASP A 68 -4.31 -12.17 8.91
CA ASP A 68 -4.60 -13.33 9.76
C ASP A 68 -4.63 -14.62 8.96
N ARG A 69 -5.24 -14.59 7.77
CA ARG A 69 -5.29 -15.76 6.88
C ARG A 69 -3.90 -16.14 6.37
N LEU A 70 -3.10 -15.17 5.93
CA LEU A 70 -1.75 -15.41 5.44
C LEU A 70 -0.85 -15.97 6.54
N ASN A 71 -0.93 -15.41 7.74
CA ASN A 71 -0.19 -15.90 8.92
C ASN A 71 -0.60 -17.34 9.30
N LYS A 72 -1.88 -17.70 9.19
CA LYS A 72 -2.36 -19.07 9.42
C LYS A 72 -1.89 -20.06 8.35
N LEU A 73 -1.78 -19.62 7.09
CA LEU A 73 -1.34 -20.47 5.99
C LEU A 73 0.16 -20.78 6.02
N ASN A 74 0.96 -19.88 6.61
CA ASN A 74 2.39 -20.03 6.84
C ASN A 74 3.15 -20.58 5.63
N PHE A 75 3.06 -19.91 4.49
CA PHE A 75 3.69 -20.30 3.25
C PHE A 75 5.22 -20.35 3.37
N VAL A 76 5.87 -21.29 2.72
CA VAL A 76 7.33 -21.38 2.65
C VAL A 76 7.89 -20.61 1.45
N SER A 77 7.07 -20.33 0.45
CA SER A 77 7.43 -19.55 -0.73
C SER A 77 6.21 -18.99 -1.44
N LEU A 78 6.44 -17.97 -2.26
CA LEU A 78 5.47 -17.41 -3.18
C LEU A 78 5.97 -17.59 -4.60
N HIS A 79 5.12 -18.07 -5.49
CA HIS A 79 5.41 -18.18 -6.91
C HIS A 79 4.59 -17.15 -7.70
N TYR A 80 5.28 -16.29 -8.43
CA TYR A 80 4.70 -15.24 -9.26
C TYR A 80 4.86 -15.60 -10.72
N GLN A 81 3.75 -15.65 -11.45
CA GLN A 81 3.74 -15.96 -12.87
C GLN A 81 2.77 -15.03 -13.60
N ASN A 82 3.15 -14.54 -14.78
CA ASN A 82 2.26 -13.76 -15.65
C ASN A 82 2.58 -13.97 -17.14
N ALA A 83 1.66 -13.52 -17.99
CA ALA A 83 1.78 -13.64 -19.45
C ALA A 83 2.92 -12.81 -20.06
N LEU A 84 3.49 -11.84 -19.32
CA LEU A 84 4.58 -10.98 -19.76
C LEU A 84 5.97 -11.60 -19.50
N GLY A 85 6.03 -12.86 -19.02
CA GLY A 85 7.27 -13.60 -18.83
C GLY A 85 7.85 -13.55 -17.42
N THR A 86 7.13 -13.03 -16.45
CA THR A 86 7.51 -13.20 -15.03
C THR A 86 7.30 -14.66 -14.65
N ASP A 87 8.34 -15.28 -14.12
CA ASP A 87 8.31 -16.61 -13.52
C ASP A 87 9.32 -16.59 -12.36
N LEU A 88 8.83 -16.32 -11.16
CA LEU A 88 9.66 -15.94 -10.02
C LEU A 88 9.17 -16.64 -8.76
N THR A 89 10.05 -17.34 -8.07
CA THR A 89 9.80 -17.89 -6.74
C THR A 89 10.56 -17.10 -5.70
N VAL A 90 9.85 -16.64 -4.66
CA VAL A 90 10.42 -15.94 -3.51
C VAL A 90 10.22 -16.81 -2.28
N ARG A 91 11.31 -17.26 -1.66
CA ARG A 91 11.27 -18.05 -0.42
C ARG A 91 11.06 -17.14 0.79
N LEU A 92 10.33 -17.65 1.75
CA LEU A 92 10.05 -16.97 3.01
C LEU A 92 10.83 -17.64 4.15
N PRO A 93 11.38 -16.88 5.10
CA PRO A 93 12.05 -17.45 6.26
C PRO A 93 11.06 -18.17 7.18
N GLU A 94 11.52 -19.15 7.91
CA GLU A 94 10.73 -19.77 8.96
C GLU A 94 10.33 -18.72 10.01
N GLY A 95 9.08 -18.74 10.44
CA GLY A 95 8.57 -17.77 11.40
C GLY A 95 8.32 -16.36 10.85
N HIS A 96 8.31 -16.17 9.52
CA HIS A 96 7.91 -14.90 8.93
C HIS A 96 6.50 -14.50 9.37
N VAL A 97 6.28 -13.21 9.51
CA VAL A 97 4.98 -12.62 9.84
C VAL A 97 4.54 -11.70 8.72
N TRP A 98 3.26 -11.81 8.34
CA TRP A 98 2.61 -10.88 7.45
C TRP A 98 2.06 -9.71 8.25
N GLU A 99 2.32 -8.51 7.77
CA GLU A 99 1.91 -7.24 8.39
C GLU A 99 1.33 -6.31 7.32
N GLY A 100 0.71 -5.21 7.75
CA GLY A 100 0.16 -4.16 6.88
C GLY A 100 -1.04 -3.45 7.52
N GLY A 101 -1.49 -2.39 6.86
CA GLY A 101 -2.62 -1.60 7.33
C GLY A 101 -2.22 -0.52 8.33
N ASP A 102 -2.58 -0.67 9.59
CA ASP A 102 -2.22 0.25 10.66
C ASP A 102 -0.92 -0.16 11.36
N ASP A 103 -0.32 0.81 12.02
CA ASP A 103 0.82 0.64 12.91
C ASP A 103 0.42 1.05 14.33
N ARG A 104 1.25 0.78 15.33
CA ARG A 104 0.99 1.10 16.73
C ARG A 104 2.16 1.79 17.39
N LEU A 105 1.86 2.86 18.13
CA LEU A 105 2.83 3.45 19.03
C LEU A 105 3.18 2.49 20.17
N PRO A 106 4.32 2.65 20.85
CA PRO A 106 4.63 1.92 22.07
C PRO A 106 3.57 2.07 23.17
N SER A 107 2.80 3.16 23.14
CA SER A 107 1.65 3.40 24.02
C SER A 107 0.41 2.58 23.66
N GLY A 108 0.44 1.83 22.53
CA GLY A 108 -0.69 1.04 22.01
C GLY A 108 -1.67 1.83 21.13
N VAL A 109 -1.48 3.14 20.92
CA VAL A 109 -2.32 3.96 20.06
C VAL A 109 -2.13 3.55 18.60
N PRO A 110 -3.20 3.11 17.89
CA PRO A 110 -3.11 2.77 16.47
C PRO A 110 -3.05 4.03 15.61
N PHE A 111 -2.35 3.95 14.48
CA PHE A 111 -2.32 5.01 13.47
C PHE A 111 -2.07 4.45 12.08
N ILE A 112 -2.41 5.21 11.04
CA ILE A 112 -2.16 4.85 9.64
C ILE A 112 -0.98 5.68 9.15
N ALA A 113 0.14 5.02 8.88
CA ALA A 113 1.40 5.68 8.53
C ALA A 113 1.39 6.32 7.13
N ASN A 114 0.58 5.81 6.21
CA ASN A 114 0.43 6.37 4.86
C ASN A 114 -1.00 6.22 4.34
N MET A 115 -1.46 7.21 3.61
CA MET A 115 -2.76 7.19 2.95
C MET A 115 -2.60 7.43 1.44
N PRO A 116 -3.12 6.51 0.58
CA PRO A 116 -3.77 5.26 0.98
C PRO A 116 -2.77 4.22 1.50
N THR A 117 -3.26 3.22 2.25
CA THR A 117 -2.52 1.99 2.57
C THR A 117 -3.32 0.80 2.06
N GLU A 118 -2.69 -0.04 1.23
CA GLU A 118 -3.32 -1.16 0.52
C GLU A 118 -2.49 -2.44 0.63
N GLU A 119 -1.25 -2.30 1.05
CA GLU A 119 -0.28 -3.37 1.06
C GLU A 119 -0.41 -4.29 2.26
N ILE A 120 -0.11 -5.55 2.00
CA ILE A 120 0.23 -6.58 2.98
C ILE A 120 1.61 -7.08 2.59
N PHE A 121 2.52 -7.10 3.52
CA PHE A 121 3.92 -7.42 3.25
C PHE A 121 4.49 -8.39 4.30
N THR A 122 5.59 -9.02 3.91
CA THR A 122 6.46 -9.81 4.80
C THR A 122 7.89 -9.73 4.29
N SER A 123 8.84 -10.14 5.09
CA SER A 123 10.26 -10.17 4.68
C SER A 123 10.55 -11.44 3.88
N PRO A 124 11.17 -11.34 2.69
CA PRO A 124 11.67 -12.51 1.97
C PRO A 124 12.92 -13.08 2.64
N LEU A 125 13.20 -14.36 2.37
CA LEU A 125 14.49 -14.95 2.73
C LEU A 125 15.59 -14.25 1.92
N ARG A 126 16.67 -13.83 2.57
CA ARG A 126 17.86 -13.31 1.89
C ARG A 126 18.40 -14.39 0.95
N ASP A 127 18.70 -14.01 -0.28
CA ASP A 127 19.15 -14.91 -1.34
C ASP A 127 18.14 -16.05 -1.70
N GLY A 128 16.88 -15.89 -1.31
CA GLY A 128 15.79 -16.85 -1.55
C GLY A 128 14.94 -16.55 -2.78
N VAL A 129 15.47 -15.87 -3.80
CA VAL A 129 14.74 -15.50 -5.01
C VAL A 129 15.32 -16.27 -6.20
N ASP A 130 14.47 -17.10 -6.82
CA ASP A 130 14.78 -17.88 -8.01
C ASP A 130 13.84 -17.52 -9.16
N GLY A 131 14.35 -17.49 -10.40
CA GLY A 131 13.54 -17.32 -11.62
C GLY A 131 13.80 -16.01 -12.37
N ARG A 132 12.88 -15.68 -13.28
CA ARG A 132 12.99 -14.53 -14.18
C ARG A 132 12.03 -13.43 -13.77
N ARG A 133 12.51 -12.20 -13.75
CA ARG A 133 11.67 -11.00 -13.66
C ARG A 133 11.46 -10.43 -15.07
N GLN A 134 10.28 -9.86 -15.31
CA GLN A 134 10.06 -9.01 -16.47
C GLN A 134 11.06 -7.85 -16.41
N GLN A 135 11.83 -7.66 -17.47
CA GLN A 135 12.63 -6.44 -17.64
C GLN A 135 11.66 -5.33 -18.10
N VAL A 136 11.48 -4.32 -17.29
CA VAL A 136 10.83 -3.09 -17.71
C VAL A 136 11.86 -2.34 -18.56
N GLN A 137 11.64 -2.30 -19.87
CA GLN A 137 12.38 -1.34 -20.73
C GLN A 137 11.85 0.04 -20.39
N MET A 138 12.71 0.87 -19.80
CA MET A 138 12.45 2.30 -19.60
C MET A 138 12.67 3.07 -20.90
#